data_43e286b50fa5862f6c4f25109e23d685
#
_entry.id   43e286b50fa5862f6c4f25109e23d685
#
_cell.length_a   1.000
_cell.length_b   1.000
_cell.length_c   1.000
_cell.angle_alpha   90.00
_cell.angle_beta   90.00
_cell.angle_gamma   90.00
#
_symmetry.space_group_name_H-M   'P 1'
#
loop_
_entity.id
_entity.type
_entity.pdbx_description
1 polymer ?
#
loop_
_entity_poly.entity_id
_entity_poly.type
_entity_poly.pdbx_seq_one_letter_code
_entity_poly.pdbx_strand_id
1 'polypeptide(L)'
;MKKLSSLLIFVGLAFNVSGQEEPKNLKEAFKADWLIGTWETKNDDGQVTSQTFGWKIQDVLMFKESKGSDGKVGSFAIISLDTDEGKVLMHYHSSRGRTSIEEVQFEGNKVIRTANWKSKKLSKEQIESRVESIVEGRLASGAVQEEGVAELKQNVRNFLNNRKTSGTNKTTYEKQGADKMVATSARKDESGQFVAIRRRGRGGSGPVTYTRKKE
;
A
#
# COMPACT_ATOMS: atom_id res chain seq x y z
N MET A 1 16.05 17.61 64.55
CA MET A 1 16.04 17.67 63.07
C MET A 1 16.66 16.43 62.52
N LYS A 2 15.85 15.46 62.08
CA LYS A 2 16.31 14.16 61.56
C LYS A 2 16.30 14.25 60.01
N LYS A 3 17.47 14.15 59.36
CA LYS A 3 17.61 14.07 57.92
C LYS A 3 17.27 12.63 57.46
N LEU A 4 16.20 12.47 56.69
CA LEU A 4 15.92 11.25 55.94
C LEU A 4 16.71 11.31 54.62
N SER A 5 17.66 10.38 54.48
CA SER A 5 18.34 10.14 53.19
C SER A 5 17.52 9.15 52.40
N SER A 6 16.89 9.59 51.32
CA SER A 6 16.22 8.74 50.33
C SER A 6 17.26 8.04 49.48
N LEU A 7 17.39 6.72 49.63
CA LEU A 7 18.17 5.84 48.78
C LEU A 7 17.35 5.51 47.52
N LEU A 8 17.67 6.12 46.38
CA LEU A 8 17.11 5.79 45.08
C LEU A 8 17.79 4.50 44.58
N ILE A 9 17.06 3.39 44.64
CA ILE A 9 17.48 2.12 44.01
C ILE A 9 17.13 2.22 42.50
N PHE A 10 18.16 2.43 41.67
CA PHE A 10 18.06 2.26 40.22
C PHE A 10 18.02 0.75 39.90
N VAL A 11 16.83 0.19 39.68
CA VAL A 11 16.68 -1.13 39.10
C VAL A 11 16.96 -1.00 37.60
N GLY A 12 18.19 -1.30 37.22
CA GLY A 12 18.56 -1.43 35.82
C GLY A 12 17.85 -2.64 35.22
N LEU A 13 16.79 -2.40 34.45
CA LEU A 13 16.22 -3.39 33.54
C LEU A 13 17.26 -3.64 32.43
N ALA A 14 18.08 -4.68 32.61
CA ALA A 14 18.87 -5.23 31.52
C ALA A 14 17.91 -5.81 30.49
N PHE A 15 17.62 -5.05 29.42
CA PHE A 15 17.04 -5.62 28.23
C PHE A 15 18.04 -6.63 27.67
N ASN A 16 17.76 -7.90 27.86
CA ASN A 16 18.39 -8.96 27.08
C ASN A 16 17.97 -8.73 25.62
N VAL A 17 18.77 -7.98 24.89
CA VAL A 17 18.76 -8.01 23.43
C VAL A 17 19.31 -9.39 23.10
N SER A 18 18.42 -10.38 23.00
CA SER A 18 18.76 -11.66 22.38
C SER A 18 19.22 -11.31 20.97
N GLY A 19 20.51 -11.48 20.69
CA GLY A 19 21.08 -11.28 19.38
C GLY A 19 20.41 -12.23 18.39
N GLN A 20 19.31 -11.78 17.76
CA GLN A 20 18.82 -12.44 16.56
C GLN A 20 19.88 -12.18 15.50
N GLU A 21 20.50 -13.25 15.01
CA GLU A 21 21.37 -13.15 13.84
C GLU A 21 20.59 -12.45 12.72
N GLU A 22 21.23 -11.48 12.07
CA GLU A 22 20.65 -10.80 10.91
C GLU A 22 20.38 -11.82 9.81
N PRO A 23 19.21 -11.74 9.12
CA PRO A 23 18.86 -12.70 8.08
C PRO A 23 19.88 -12.62 6.92
N LYS A 24 20.40 -13.76 6.49
CA LYS A 24 21.43 -13.86 5.44
C LYS A 24 20.84 -13.78 4.03
N ASN A 25 19.56 -14.06 3.89
CA ASN A 25 18.84 -14.02 2.61
C ASN A 25 17.36 -13.69 2.82
N LEU A 26 16.66 -13.42 1.71
CA LEU A 26 15.24 -13.07 1.76
C LEU A 26 14.38 -14.17 2.39
N LYS A 27 14.71 -15.45 2.19
CA LYS A 27 13.92 -16.57 2.75
C LYS A 27 13.93 -16.58 4.27
N GLU A 28 15.07 -16.27 4.88
CA GLU A 28 15.18 -16.17 6.34
C GLU A 28 14.41 -14.97 6.90
N ALA A 29 14.43 -13.84 6.15
CA ALA A 29 13.69 -12.63 6.51
C ALA A 29 12.17 -12.76 6.25
N PHE A 30 11.78 -13.51 5.22
CA PHE A 30 10.38 -13.62 4.76
C PHE A 30 9.59 -14.61 5.63
N LYS A 31 8.83 -14.09 6.58
CA LYS A 31 8.02 -14.87 7.53
C LYS A 31 6.56 -15.08 7.08
N ALA A 32 6.30 -15.10 5.76
CA ALA A 32 4.94 -15.12 5.22
C ALA A 32 4.78 -16.05 4.00
N ASP A 33 5.28 -17.28 4.07
CA ASP A 33 5.13 -18.29 3.00
C ASP A 33 3.68 -18.48 2.57
N TRP A 34 2.74 -18.24 3.48
CA TRP A 34 1.31 -18.28 3.19
C TRP A 34 0.88 -17.26 2.12
N LEU A 35 1.66 -16.19 1.89
CA LEU A 35 1.34 -15.17 0.88
C LEU A 35 1.65 -15.64 -0.55
N ILE A 36 2.57 -16.62 -0.70
CA ILE A 36 2.97 -17.16 -2.01
C ILE A 36 1.78 -17.80 -2.71
N GLY A 37 1.60 -17.47 -3.99
CA GLY A 37 0.51 -17.93 -4.84
C GLY A 37 -0.33 -16.80 -5.42
N THR A 38 -1.41 -17.16 -6.10
CA THR A 38 -2.33 -16.18 -6.71
C THR A 38 -3.55 -15.98 -5.83
N TRP A 39 -3.89 -14.73 -5.62
CA TRP A 39 -4.99 -14.27 -4.79
C TRP A 39 -5.95 -13.43 -5.61
N GLU A 40 -7.23 -13.77 -5.60
CA GLU A 40 -8.26 -13.10 -6.38
C GLU A 40 -9.24 -12.35 -5.47
N THR A 41 -9.73 -11.22 -5.94
CA THR A 41 -10.84 -10.49 -5.32
C THR A 41 -11.84 -10.11 -6.39
N LYS A 42 -13.11 -10.09 -6.01
CA LYS A 42 -14.23 -9.72 -6.88
C LYS A 42 -14.84 -8.42 -6.35
N ASN A 43 -15.06 -7.46 -7.23
CA ASN A 43 -15.79 -6.25 -6.87
C ASN A 43 -17.32 -6.46 -6.96
N ASP A 44 -18.09 -5.44 -6.59
CA ASP A 44 -19.55 -5.49 -6.57
C ASP A 44 -20.16 -5.75 -7.98
N ASP A 45 -19.45 -5.33 -9.05
CA ASP A 45 -19.84 -5.57 -10.45
C ASP A 45 -19.44 -6.97 -10.96
N GLY A 46 -18.88 -7.81 -10.10
CA GLY A 46 -18.46 -9.16 -10.44
C GLY A 46 -17.11 -9.25 -11.15
N GLN A 47 -16.40 -8.13 -11.35
CA GLN A 47 -15.09 -8.12 -12.00
C GLN A 47 -14.03 -8.68 -11.06
N VAL A 48 -13.21 -9.60 -11.58
CA VAL A 48 -12.12 -10.24 -10.83
C VAL A 48 -10.81 -9.53 -11.10
N THR A 49 -10.08 -9.23 -10.04
CA THR A 49 -8.69 -8.78 -10.10
C THR A 49 -7.81 -9.72 -9.29
N SER A 50 -6.55 -9.85 -9.66
CA SER A 50 -5.64 -10.77 -8.97
C SER A 50 -4.32 -10.13 -8.53
N GLN A 51 -3.71 -10.76 -7.53
CA GLN A 51 -2.33 -10.50 -7.10
C GLN A 51 -1.61 -11.84 -6.97
N THR A 52 -0.45 -11.93 -7.60
CA THR A 52 0.42 -13.12 -7.52
C THR A 52 1.70 -12.76 -6.79
N PHE A 53 2.08 -13.58 -5.83
CA PHE A 53 3.37 -13.51 -5.15
C PHE A 53 4.13 -14.81 -5.42
N GLY A 54 5.41 -14.73 -5.73
CA GLY A 54 6.21 -15.92 -6.00
C GLY A 54 7.70 -15.65 -5.98
N TRP A 55 8.48 -16.72 -5.90
CA TRP A 55 9.93 -16.65 -6.04
C TRP A 55 10.29 -16.42 -7.52
N LYS A 56 11.18 -15.46 -7.78
CA LYS A 56 11.81 -15.26 -9.09
C LYS A 56 13.19 -15.90 -9.14
N ILE A 57 13.92 -15.76 -8.04
CA ILE A 57 15.16 -16.49 -7.74
C ILE A 57 14.94 -17.08 -6.36
N GLN A 58 15.01 -18.41 -6.26
CA GLN A 58 14.72 -19.11 -5.01
C GLN A 58 15.54 -18.54 -3.86
N ASP A 59 14.88 -18.27 -2.74
CA ASP A 59 15.41 -17.77 -1.47
C ASP A 59 16.05 -16.36 -1.51
N VAL A 60 16.17 -15.75 -2.69
CA VAL A 60 16.88 -14.47 -2.90
C VAL A 60 15.95 -13.35 -3.34
N LEU A 61 15.07 -13.63 -4.30
CA LEU A 61 14.27 -12.61 -4.95
C LEU A 61 12.84 -13.07 -5.18
N MET A 62 11.88 -12.30 -4.69
CA MET A 62 10.47 -12.53 -4.96
C MET A 62 9.90 -11.47 -5.90
N PHE A 63 8.79 -11.80 -6.53
CA PHE A 63 7.98 -10.84 -7.27
C PHE A 63 6.57 -10.77 -6.71
N LYS A 64 5.93 -9.61 -6.96
CA LYS A 64 4.50 -9.40 -6.84
C LYS A 64 3.99 -8.85 -8.17
N GLU A 65 2.98 -9.49 -8.73
CA GLU A 65 2.26 -9.00 -9.91
C GLU A 65 0.79 -8.75 -9.57
N SER A 66 0.19 -7.69 -10.11
CA SER A 66 -1.25 -7.46 -9.99
C SER A 66 -1.85 -7.31 -11.38
N LYS A 67 -2.97 -8.01 -11.63
CA LYS A 67 -3.72 -7.93 -12.88
C LYS A 67 -5.08 -7.29 -12.66
N GLY A 68 -5.47 -6.46 -13.62
CA GLY A 68 -6.83 -5.93 -13.72
C GLY A 68 -7.83 -7.00 -14.17
N SER A 69 -9.11 -6.63 -14.21
CA SER A 69 -10.18 -7.51 -14.70
C SER A 69 -10.08 -7.81 -16.21
N ASP A 70 -9.31 -7.02 -16.95
CA ASP A 70 -8.97 -7.24 -18.36
C ASP A 70 -7.75 -8.18 -18.53
N GLY A 71 -7.24 -8.76 -17.45
CA GLY A 71 -6.06 -9.63 -17.44
C GLY A 71 -4.72 -8.92 -17.62
N LYS A 72 -4.71 -7.59 -17.88
CA LYS A 72 -3.49 -6.84 -18.07
C LYS A 72 -2.78 -6.57 -16.76
N VAL A 73 -1.44 -6.56 -16.80
CA VAL A 73 -0.61 -6.22 -15.66
C VAL A 73 -0.79 -4.75 -15.30
N GLY A 74 -1.38 -4.49 -14.15
CA GLY A 74 -1.59 -3.15 -13.61
C GLY A 74 -0.42 -2.69 -12.73
N SER A 75 0.33 -3.62 -12.13
CA SER A 75 1.54 -3.33 -11.38
C SER A 75 2.43 -4.56 -11.23
N PHE A 76 3.72 -4.29 -11.07
CA PHE A 76 4.75 -5.29 -10.79
C PHE A 76 5.67 -4.77 -9.68
N ALA A 77 6.16 -5.67 -8.85
CA ALA A 77 7.15 -5.32 -7.84
C ALA A 77 8.17 -6.44 -7.67
N ILE A 78 9.37 -6.06 -7.28
CA ILE A 78 10.45 -6.94 -6.85
C ILE A 78 10.61 -6.79 -5.34
N ILE A 79 10.73 -7.91 -4.63
CA ILE A 79 10.93 -7.96 -3.19
C ILE A 79 12.29 -8.60 -2.93
N SER A 80 13.15 -7.91 -2.20
CA SER A 80 14.52 -8.33 -1.88
C SER A 80 14.88 -7.96 -0.44
N LEU A 81 15.94 -8.59 0.08
CA LEU A 81 16.58 -8.20 1.33
C LEU A 81 17.63 -7.13 1.02
N ASP A 82 17.56 -6.00 1.69
CA ASP A 82 18.67 -5.06 1.84
C ASP A 82 19.56 -5.57 2.98
N THR A 83 20.70 -6.14 2.62
CA THR A 83 21.62 -6.76 3.59
C THR A 83 22.35 -5.74 4.46
N ASP A 84 22.48 -4.50 4.00
CA ASP A 84 23.17 -3.44 4.75
C ASP A 84 22.31 -2.92 5.90
N GLU A 85 20.98 -2.90 5.68
CA GLU A 85 20.02 -2.43 6.69
C GLU A 85 19.23 -3.57 7.35
N GLY A 86 19.39 -4.82 6.90
CA GLY A 86 18.62 -5.98 7.38
C GLY A 86 17.11 -5.88 7.08
N LYS A 87 16.70 -5.07 6.09
CA LYS A 87 15.30 -4.76 5.79
C LYS A 87 14.82 -5.46 4.53
N VAL A 88 13.58 -5.93 4.54
CA VAL A 88 12.93 -6.37 3.32
C VAL A 88 12.32 -5.16 2.60
N LEU A 89 12.75 -4.95 1.37
CA LEU A 89 12.29 -3.86 0.52
C LEU A 89 11.48 -4.39 -0.66
N MET A 90 10.47 -3.62 -1.07
CA MET A 90 9.70 -3.88 -2.27
C MET A 90 9.79 -2.70 -3.23
N HIS A 91 10.40 -2.91 -4.38
CA HIS A 91 10.48 -1.95 -5.49
C HIS A 91 9.25 -2.10 -6.37
N TYR A 92 8.32 -1.16 -6.26
CA TYR A 92 7.02 -1.20 -6.91
C TYR A 92 6.95 -0.32 -8.14
N HIS A 93 6.34 -0.84 -9.21
CA HIS A 93 6.07 -0.15 -10.47
C HIS A 93 4.62 -0.36 -10.89
N SER A 94 3.95 0.69 -11.34
CA SER A 94 2.60 0.59 -11.90
C SER A 94 2.57 0.92 -13.38
N SER A 95 1.60 0.37 -14.10
CA SER A 95 1.33 0.70 -15.52
C SER A 95 1.04 2.18 -15.78
N ARG A 96 0.74 2.95 -14.72
CA ARG A 96 0.51 4.40 -14.76
C ARG A 96 1.79 5.20 -14.49
N GLY A 97 2.97 4.59 -14.53
CA GLY A 97 4.27 5.23 -14.31
C GLY A 97 4.57 5.62 -12.87
N ARG A 98 3.80 5.12 -11.89
CA ARG A 98 4.11 5.33 -10.47
C ARG A 98 5.13 4.30 -10.01
N THR A 99 6.15 4.78 -9.29
CA THR A 99 7.16 3.94 -8.64
C THR A 99 7.22 4.27 -7.16
N SER A 100 7.59 3.29 -6.33
CA SER A 100 7.90 3.49 -4.92
C SER A 100 8.84 2.41 -4.42
N ILE A 101 9.63 2.74 -3.40
CA ILE A 101 10.31 1.77 -2.55
C ILE A 101 9.51 1.67 -1.27
N GLU A 102 9.17 0.46 -0.88
CA GLU A 102 8.30 0.16 0.24
C GLU A 102 9.02 -0.76 1.21
N GLU A 103 9.05 -0.42 2.47
CA GLU A 103 9.51 -1.31 3.52
C GLU A 103 8.45 -2.37 3.80
N VAL A 104 8.87 -3.63 3.95
CA VAL A 104 8.01 -4.78 4.22
C VAL A 104 8.37 -5.36 5.58
N GLN A 105 7.39 -5.42 6.47
CA GLN A 105 7.53 -5.97 7.82
C GLN A 105 6.59 -7.17 8.00
N PHE A 106 7.01 -8.13 8.83
CA PHE A 106 6.27 -9.36 9.11
C PHE A 106 5.94 -9.43 10.60
N GLU A 107 4.63 -9.46 10.92
CA GLU A 107 4.12 -9.52 12.30
C GLU A 107 3.11 -10.66 12.43
N GLY A 108 3.58 -11.84 12.85
CA GLY A 108 2.71 -13.02 12.99
C GLY A 108 2.03 -13.40 11.67
N ASN A 109 0.70 -13.27 11.62
CA ASN A 109 -0.09 -13.55 10.42
C ASN A 109 -0.25 -12.33 9.49
N LYS A 110 0.55 -11.27 9.68
CA LYS A 110 0.45 -10.01 8.92
C LYS A 110 1.71 -9.74 8.11
N VAL A 111 1.50 -9.19 6.93
CA VAL A 111 2.52 -8.54 6.11
C VAL A 111 2.17 -7.08 5.96
N ILE A 112 3.03 -6.21 6.45
CA ILE A 112 2.82 -4.77 6.48
C ILE A 112 3.79 -4.14 5.48
N ARG A 113 3.24 -3.33 4.57
CA ARG A 113 4.02 -2.57 3.58
C ARG A 113 3.83 -1.09 3.85
N THR A 114 4.93 -0.38 4.01
CA THR A 114 4.93 1.07 4.20
C THR A 114 5.61 1.74 3.03
N ALA A 115 4.87 2.57 2.30
CA ALA A 115 5.32 3.28 1.11
C ALA A 115 5.39 4.79 1.39
N ASN A 116 6.57 5.37 1.29
CA ASN A 116 6.74 6.81 1.17
C ASN A 116 6.67 7.17 -0.31
N TRP A 117 5.71 8.00 -0.69
CA TRP A 117 5.53 8.37 -2.09
C TRP A 117 5.65 9.87 -2.30
N LYS A 118 6.20 10.22 -3.46
CA LYS A 118 6.24 11.59 -3.96
C LYS A 118 5.65 11.59 -5.37
N SER A 119 4.97 12.66 -5.74
CA SER A 119 4.50 12.89 -7.11
C SER A 119 4.84 14.32 -7.52
N LYS A 120 5.17 14.49 -8.81
CA LYS A 120 5.40 15.82 -9.35
C LYS A 120 4.12 16.66 -9.25
N LYS A 121 4.26 17.94 -8.89
CA LYS A 121 3.16 18.91 -9.01
C LYS A 121 2.79 19.04 -10.49
N LEU A 122 1.51 19.04 -10.79
CA LEU A 122 1.05 19.22 -12.16
C LEU A 122 1.31 20.66 -12.61
N SER A 123 1.69 20.86 -13.88
CA SER A 123 1.71 22.19 -14.48
C SER A 123 0.28 22.68 -14.72
N LYS A 124 0.12 23.97 -14.99
CA LYS A 124 -1.20 24.55 -15.33
C LYS A 124 -1.83 23.85 -16.56
N GLU A 125 -1.02 23.63 -17.59
CA GLU A 125 -1.45 22.95 -18.83
C GLU A 125 -1.89 21.52 -18.56
N GLN A 126 -1.17 20.78 -17.70
CA GLN A 126 -1.55 19.43 -17.31
C GLN A 126 -2.84 19.39 -16.48
N ILE A 127 -3.08 20.41 -15.65
CA ILE A 127 -4.33 20.56 -14.89
C ILE A 127 -5.48 20.79 -15.85
N GLU A 128 -5.38 21.76 -16.77
CA GLU A 128 -6.45 22.07 -17.72
C GLU A 128 -6.76 20.87 -18.63
N SER A 129 -5.74 20.21 -19.19
CA SER A 129 -5.95 18.99 -20.00
C SER A 129 -6.68 17.88 -19.21
N ARG A 130 -6.40 17.71 -17.91
CA ARG A 130 -7.12 16.72 -17.08
C ARG A 130 -8.52 17.18 -16.74
N VAL A 131 -8.74 18.47 -16.52
CA VAL A 131 -10.09 19.04 -16.29
C VAL A 131 -10.96 18.73 -17.49
N GLU A 132 -10.51 19.05 -18.72
CA GLU A 132 -11.27 18.78 -19.96
C GLU A 132 -11.58 17.28 -20.10
N SER A 133 -10.58 16.41 -19.99
CA SER A 133 -10.77 14.95 -20.10
C SER A 133 -11.76 14.38 -19.08
N ILE A 134 -11.75 14.88 -17.82
CA ILE A 134 -12.72 14.44 -16.79
C ILE A 134 -14.12 14.92 -17.11
N VAL A 135 -14.25 16.15 -17.58
CA VAL A 135 -15.54 16.75 -17.93
C VAL A 135 -16.15 16.03 -19.13
N GLU A 136 -15.38 15.84 -20.20
CA GLU A 136 -15.81 15.08 -21.38
C GLU A 136 -16.28 13.66 -21.02
N GLY A 137 -15.51 12.95 -20.19
CA GLY A 137 -15.89 11.61 -19.75
C GLY A 137 -17.17 11.59 -18.91
N ARG A 138 -17.43 12.63 -18.10
CA ARG A 138 -18.66 12.73 -17.30
C ARG A 138 -19.89 13.15 -18.12
N LEU A 139 -19.71 14.01 -19.11
CA LEU A 139 -20.74 14.35 -20.08
C LEU A 139 -21.13 13.12 -20.91
N ALA A 140 -20.15 12.42 -21.47
CA ALA A 140 -20.38 11.22 -22.27
C ALA A 140 -21.08 10.09 -21.50
N SER A 141 -20.88 10.01 -20.18
CA SER A 141 -21.55 9.04 -19.30
C SER A 141 -22.91 9.51 -18.77
N GLY A 142 -23.34 10.74 -19.07
CA GLY A 142 -24.56 11.35 -18.53
C GLY A 142 -24.47 11.67 -17.02
N ALA A 143 -23.28 11.57 -16.41
CA ALA A 143 -23.09 11.83 -14.99
C ALA A 143 -23.15 13.33 -14.62
N VAL A 144 -23.08 14.21 -15.61
CA VAL A 144 -23.22 15.66 -15.48
C VAL A 144 -23.96 16.17 -16.72
N GLN A 145 -24.89 17.12 -16.54
CA GLN A 145 -25.55 17.84 -17.61
C GLN A 145 -24.77 19.12 -17.93
N GLU A 146 -25.09 19.77 -19.08
CA GLU A 146 -24.35 20.94 -19.57
C GLU A 146 -24.33 22.10 -18.57
N GLU A 147 -25.42 22.31 -17.84
CA GLU A 147 -25.55 23.38 -16.84
C GLU A 147 -24.60 23.20 -15.67
N GLY A 148 -24.20 21.97 -15.34
CA GLY A 148 -23.27 21.64 -14.24
C GLY A 148 -21.78 21.65 -14.63
N VAL A 149 -21.45 21.86 -15.91
CA VAL A 149 -20.08 21.76 -16.42
C VAL A 149 -19.16 22.81 -15.81
N ALA A 150 -19.61 24.05 -15.67
CA ALA A 150 -18.77 25.13 -15.12
C ALA A 150 -18.35 24.85 -13.67
N GLU A 151 -19.29 24.42 -12.85
CA GLU A 151 -19.04 24.03 -11.46
C GLU A 151 -18.12 22.80 -11.38
N LEU A 152 -18.35 21.78 -12.19
CA LEU A 152 -17.50 20.60 -12.26
C LEU A 152 -16.07 20.99 -12.63
N LYS A 153 -15.84 21.82 -13.66
CA LYS A 153 -14.51 22.31 -14.05
C LYS A 153 -13.80 22.98 -12.88
N GLN A 154 -14.49 23.86 -12.16
CA GLN A 154 -13.91 24.55 -11.01
C GLN A 154 -13.58 23.58 -9.88
N ASN A 155 -14.46 22.66 -9.56
CA ASN A 155 -14.26 21.67 -8.51
C ASN A 155 -13.08 20.72 -8.83
N VAL A 156 -12.97 20.26 -10.08
CA VAL A 156 -11.84 19.43 -10.53
C VAL A 156 -10.53 20.21 -10.49
N ARG A 157 -10.54 21.48 -10.96
CA ARG A 157 -9.36 22.36 -10.94
C ARG A 157 -8.87 22.59 -9.50
N ASN A 158 -9.77 22.91 -8.57
CA ASN A 158 -9.47 23.08 -7.17
C ASN A 158 -8.90 21.80 -6.56
N PHE A 159 -9.50 20.64 -6.85
CA PHE A 159 -8.99 19.35 -6.39
C PHE A 159 -7.57 19.06 -6.91
N LEU A 160 -7.30 19.31 -8.20
CA LEU A 160 -5.98 19.05 -8.80
C LEU A 160 -4.90 20.00 -8.28
N ASN A 161 -5.23 21.27 -8.04
CA ASN A 161 -4.32 22.26 -7.47
C ASN A 161 -3.95 21.96 -6.01
N ASN A 162 -4.93 21.48 -5.22
CA ASN A 162 -4.76 21.19 -3.79
C ASN A 162 -4.35 19.74 -3.53
N ARG A 163 -4.00 18.98 -4.58
CA ARG A 163 -3.59 17.59 -4.45
C ARG A 163 -2.28 17.46 -3.66
N LYS A 164 -2.27 16.62 -2.63
CA LYS A 164 -1.02 16.27 -1.94
C LYS A 164 -0.03 15.65 -2.93
N THR A 165 1.21 16.09 -2.88
CA THR A 165 2.30 15.61 -3.74
C THR A 165 3.24 14.63 -3.06
N SER A 166 3.03 14.38 -1.78
CA SER A 166 3.77 13.37 -1.01
C SER A 166 2.92 12.80 0.11
N GLY A 167 3.34 11.69 0.67
CA GLY A 167 2.68 11.09 1.81
C GLY A 167 3.20 9.69 2.09
N THR A 168 2.73 9.11 3.19
CA THR A 168 3.01 7.75 3.58
C THR A 168 1.73 6.93 3.55
N ASN A 169 1.75 5.81 2.85
CA ASN A 169 0.67 4.83 2.83
C ASN A 169 1.15 3.55 3.52
N LYS A 170 0.23 2.88 4.22
CA LYS A 170 0.45 1.58 4.81
C LYS A 170 -0.58 0.60 4.24
N THR A 171 -0.14 -0.56 3.78
CA THR A 171 -1.02 -1.66 3.37
C THR A 171 -0.69 -2.87 4.22
N THR A 172 -1.69 -3.43 4.89
CA THR A 172 -1.55 -4.63 5.70
C THR A 172 -2.32 -5.76 5.03
N TYR A 173 -1.63 -6.86 4.75
CA TYR A 173 -2.24 -8.15 4.40
C TYR A 173 -2.31 -8.99 5.67
N GLU A 174 -3.47 -9.51 6.00
CA GLU A 174 -3.68 -10.36 7.17
C GLU A 174 -4.27 -11.70 6.73
N LYS A 175 -3.59 -12.78 7.09
CA LYS A 175 -4.07 -14.15 6.86
C LYS A 175 -5.27 -14.43 7.77
N GLN A 176 -6.37 -14.88 7.19
CA GLN A 176 -7.60 -15.27 7.91
C GLN A 176 -7.99 -16.73 7.70
N GLY A 177 -7.07 -17.55 7.24
CA GLY A 177 -7.27 -18.97 6.97
C GLY A 177 -6.27 -19.47 5.92
N ALA A 178 -6.43 -20.73 5.46
CA ALA A 178 -5.55 -21.31 4.45
C ALA A 178 -5.66 -20.55 3.11
N ASP A 179 -6.90 -20.22 2.71
CA ASP A 179 -7.24 -19.68 1.40
C ASP A 179 -7.87 -18.29 1.45
N LYS A 180 -7.73 -17.58 2.57
CA LYS A 180 -8.32 -16.26 2.75
C LYS A 180 -7.31 -15.28 3.34
N MET A 181 -7.20 -14.11 2.74
CA MET A 181 -6.51 -12.96 3.33
C MET A 181 -7.35 -11.69 3.17
N VAL A 182 -7.10 -10.73 4.06
CA VAL A 182 -7.71 -9.40 4.03
C VAL A 182 -6.63 -8.36 3.88
N ALA A 183 -6.82 -7.45 2.93
CA ALA A 183 -5.95 -6.30 2.75
C ALA A 183 -6.65 -5.02 3.25
N THR A 184 -5.97 -4.28 4.11
CA THR A 184 -6.38 -2.95 4.55
C THR A 184 -5.38 -1.91 4.08
N SER A 185 -5.85 -0.69 3.79
CA SER A 185 -4.98 0.41 3.40
C SER A 185 -5.26 1.63 4.27
N ALA A 186 -4.19 2.25 4.75
CA ALA A 186 -4.24 3.47 5.54
C ALA A 186 -3.26 4.50 4.98
N ARG A 187 -3.51 5.78 5.26
CA ARG A 187 -2.62 6.89 4.91
C ARG A 187 -2.29 7.64 6.19
N LYS A 188 -1.05 8.06 6.31
CA LYS A 188 -0.61 8.95 7.38
C LYS A 188 -1.28 10.32 7.18
N ASP A 189 -1.98 10.80 8.19
CA ASP A 189 -2.60 12.13 8.21
C ASP A 189 -1.61 13.22 8.65
N GLU A 190 -2.09 14.42 8.89
CA GLU A 190 -1.27 15.56 9.30
C GLU A 190 -0.79 15.46 10.76
N SER A 191 -1.49 14.71 11.60
CA SER A 191 -1.07 14.42 12.97
C SER A 191 -0.02 13.30 13.06
N GLY A 192 0.28 12.65 11.92
CA GLY A 192 1.19 11.51 11.84
C GLY A 192 0.53 10.17 12.11
N GLN A 193 -0.79 10.11 12.31
CA GLN A 193 -1.54 8.87 12.53
C GLN A 193 -1.98 8.22 11.22
N PHE A 194 -2.04 6.88 11.21
CA PHE A 194 -2.55 6.14 10.06
C PHE A 194 -4.08 6.06 10.12
N VAL A 195 -4.74 6.69 9.14
CA VAL A 195 -6.20 6.66 8.97
C VAL A 195 -6.57 5.84 7.75
N ALA A 196 -7.67 5.10 7.83
CA ALA A 196 -8.15 4.26 6.74
C ALA A 196 -8.39 5.08 5.47
N ILE A 197 -7.93 4.57 4.32
CA ILE A 197 -8.18 5.21 3.02
C ILE A 197 -9.59 4.86 2.58
N ARG A 198 -10.46 5.88 2.53
CA ARG A 198 -11.78 5.75 1.90
C ARG A 198 -11.61 5.83 0.38
N ARG A 199 -11.88 4.75 -0.33
CA ARG A 199 -11.90 4.75 -1.80
C ARG A 199 -13.20 5.38 -2.28
N ARG A 200 -13.14 6.58 -2.86
CA ARG A 200 -14.30 7.19 -3.53
C ARG A 200 -14.55 6.44 -4.84
N GLY A 201 -15.77 5.96 -5.06
CA GLY A 201 -16.29 5.61 -6.38
C GLY A 201 -16.14 4.19 -6.90
N ARG A 202 -15.69 3.20 -6.08
CA ARG A 202 -15.80 1.78 -6.41
C ARG A 202 -16.05 1.04 -5.10
N GLY A 203 -17.29 0.65 -4.86
CA GLY A 203 -17.74 -0.23 -3.80
C GLY A 203 -16.85 -0.29 -2.55
N GLY A 204 -17.16 0.50 -1.51
CA GLY A 204 -16.66 0.28 -0.16
C GLY A 204 -15.29 0.86 0.19
N SER A 205 -15.29 1.69 1.21
CA SER A 205 -14.11 2.16 1.96
C SER A 205 -13.72 1.14 3.04
N GLY A 206 -13.58 -0.13 2.68
CA GLY A 206 -13.35 -1.19 3.65
C GLY A 206 -12.15 -2.09 3.30
N PRO A 207 -11.89 -3.06 4.18
CA PRO A 207 -10.95 -4.14 3.90
C PRO A 207 -11.33 -4.89 2.63
N VAL A 208 -10.32 -5.25 1.82
CA VAL A 208 -10.52 -6.06 0.61
C VAL A 208 -10.21 -7.51 0.94
N THR A 209 -11.19 -8.38 0.77
CA THR A 209 -11.00 -9.82 0.94
C THR A 209 -10.48 -10.44 -0.36
N TYR A 210 -9.43 -11.25 -0.23
CA TYR A 210 -8.87 -12.06 -1.30
C TYR A 210 -9.02 -13.53 -0.95
N THR A 211 -9.33 -14.33 -1.96
CA THR A 211 -9.32 -15.79 -1.88
C THR A 211 -8.21 -16.36 -2.74
N ARG A 212 -7.60 -17.45 -2.29
CA ARG A 212 -6.55 -18.12 -3.05
C ARG A 212 -7.17 -18.75 -4.29
N LYS A 213 -6.56 -18.49 -5.45
CA LYS A 213 -6.90 -19.20 -6.68
C LYS A 213 -6.47 -20.66 -6.55
N LYS A 214 -7.40 -21.58 -6.73
CA LYS A 214 -7.09 -23.01 -6.84
C LYS A 214 -6.56 -23.26 -8.25
N GLU A 215 -5.44 -23.95 -8.34
CA GLU A 215 -4.86 -24.43 -9.60
C GLU A 215 -5.72 -25.55 -10.19
#